data_ac2280dc51479ab80f7a6ad077ef59e7
#
_entry.id   ac2280dc51479ab80f7a6ad077ef59e7
#
_cell.length_a   1.000
_cell.length_b   1.000
_cell.length_c   1.000
_cell.angle_alpha   90.00
_cell.angle_beta   90.00
_cell.angle_gamma   90.00
#
_symmetry.space_group_name_H-M   'P 1'
#
loop_
_entity.id
_entity.type
_entity.pdbx_description
1 polymer ?
#
loop_
_entity_poly.entity_id
_entity_poly.type
_entity_poly.pdbx_seq_one_letter_code
_entity_poly.pdbx_strand_id
1 'polypeptide(L)'
;MILAALEPVACRGGDWLFRQGDEGDALYLLARGRLQAWIDAAEPGAGGQRLLAEIGPGEIVGEIVMLAGGQRSASIRAVRDSLLLRMDAAAFDQLGRQRPELIRHIAGGIAARLRDRTSGPAPAGRPVRTIALVPLDGPASAEALAPRLLDALAPEGPCLLLTAGRM
;
A
#
# COMPACT_ATOMS: atom_id res chain seq x y z
N MET A 1 -17.15 -18.91 10.14
CA MET A 1 -16.60 -17.82 10.96
C MET A 1 -15.15 -17.59 10.48
N ILE A 2 -14.96 -16.62 9.58
CA ILE A 2 -13.68 -16.37 8.86
C ILE A 2 -12.61 -15.75 9.78
N LEU A 3 -13.04 -15.02 10.81
CA LEU A 3 -12.14 -14.30 11.73
C LEU A 3 -11.22 -15.21 12.58
N ALA A 4 -11.56 -16.47 12.75
CA ALA A 4 -10.73 -17.40 13.55
C ALA A 4 -9.46 -17.88 12.82
N ALA A 5 -9.34 -17.62 11.51
CA ALA A 5 -8.21 -18.04 10.68
C ALA A 5 -7.23 -16.88 10.36
N LEU A 6 -7.46 -15.68 10.93
CA LEU A 6 -6.65 -14.50 10.68
C LEU A 6 -5.85 -14.13 11.91
N GLU A 7 -4.53 -14.05 11.76
CA GLU A 7 -3.60 -13.67 12.82
C GLU A 7 -3.19 -12.20 12.65
N PRO A 8 -3.31 -11.35 13.69
CA PRO A 8 -2.85 -9.98 13.61
C PRO A 8 -1.31 -9.91 13.60
N VAL A 9 -0.76 -9.17 12.64
CA VAL A 9 0.68 -8.92 12.49
C VAL A 9 0.93 -7.43 12.43
N ALA A 10 1.77 -6.92 13.32
CA ALA A 10 2.23 -5.54 13.29
C ALA A 10 3.51 -5.44 12.44
N CYS A 11 3.57 -4.43 11.56
CA CYS A 11 4.76 -4.11 10.77
C CYS A 11 5.08 -2.63 10.98
N ARG A 12 6.27 -2.32 11.49
CA ARG A 12 6.69 -0.94 11.77
C ARG A 12 6.98 -0.19 10.48
N GLY A 13 6.79 1.12 10.50
CA GLY A 13 7.20 1.98 9.38
C GLY A 13 8.68 1.81 9.06
N GLY A 14 8.99 1.54 7.81
CA GLY A 14 10.35 1.23 7.34
C GLY A 14 10.71 -0.25 7.27
N ASP A 15 9.99 -1.13 7.97
CA ASP A 15 10.27 -2.57 7.98
C ASP A 15 9.74 -3.24 6.68
N TRP A 16 10.40 -4.33 6.33
CA TRP A 16 9.97 -5.20 5.25
C TRP A 16 9.08 -6.32 5.81
N LEU A 17 7.91 -6.48 5.23
CA LEU A 17 7.04 -7.60 5.55
C LEU A 17 7.59 -8.91 4.97
N PHE A 18 8.10 -8.86 3.75
CA PHE A 18 8.84 -9.92 3.06
C PHE A 18 9.57 -9.34 1.84
N ARG A 19 10.52 -10.10 1.28
CA ARG A 19 11.32 -9.73 0.11
C ARG A 19 10.91 -10.53 -1.13
N GLN A 20 11.17 -9.97 -2.30
CA GLN A 20 11.09 -10.69 -3.56
C GLN A 20 12.03 -11.89 -3.53
N GLY A 21 11.54 -13.05 -3.97
CA GLY A 21 12.29 -14.31 -3.95
C GLY A 21 12.17 -15.11 -2.67
N ASP A 22 11.64 -14.55 -1.57
CA ASP A 22 11.36 -15.32 -0.35
C ASP A 22 10.34 -16.43 -0.64
N GLU A 23 10.41 -17.52 0.11
CA GLU A 23 9.31 -18.50 0.15
C GLU A 23 8.06 -17.87 0.77
N GLY A 24 6.90 -18.17 0.22
CA GLY A 24 5.65 -17.60 0.68
C GLY A 24 4.70 -18.67 1.25
N ASP A 25 4.33 -18.51 2.51
CA ASP A 25 3.46 -19.41 3.26
C ASP A 25 2.11 -18.78 3.65
N ALA A 26 1.93 -17.49 3.39
CA ALA A 26 0.75 -16.74 3.79
C ALA A 26 0.45 -15.56 2.86
N LEU A 27 -0.80 -15.12 2.87
CA LEU A 27 -1.19 -13.80 2.39
C LEU A 27 -1.51 -12.87 3.57
N TYR A 28 -1.55 -11.57 3.29
CA TYR A 28 -1.80 -10.54 4.29
C TYR A 28 -2.83 -9.53 3.79
N LEU A 29 -3.87 -9.29 4.60
CA LEU A 29 -4.83 -8.21 4.39
C LEU A 29 -4.38 -6.99 5.20
N LEU A 30 -4.18 -5.84 4.56
CA LEU A 30 -3.87 -4.61 5.27
C LEU A 30 -5.13 -4.06 5.95
N ALA A 31 -5.17 -4.14 7.27
CA ALA A 31 -6.27 -3.61 8.07
C ALA A 31 -6.09 -2.09 8.32
N ARG A 32 -4.85 -1.65 8.61
CA ARG A 32 -4.52 -0.25 8.90
C ARG A 32 -3.07 0.04 8.52
N GLY A 33 -2.79 1.24 8.07
CA GLY A 33 -1.44 1.67 7.71
C GLY A 33 -1.28 1.96 6.22
N ARG A 34 -0.07 1.75 5.70
CA ARG A 34 0.27 1.86 4.28
C ARG A 34 1.50 1.05 3.95
N LEU A 35 1.44 0.30 2.85
CA LEU A 35 2.56 -0.47 2.35
C LEU A 35 2.95 -0.01 0.95
N GLN A 36 4.14 -0.39 0.53
CA GLN A 36 4.65 -0.24 -0.84
C GLN A 36 5.17 -1.58 -1.34
N ALA A 37 4.84 -1.89 -2.59
CA ALA A 37 5.39 -3.03 -3.31
C ALA A 37 6.56 -2.57 -4.19
N TRP A 38 7.68 -3.30 -4.11
CA TRP A 38 8.91 -3.02 -4.83
C TRP A 38 9.36 -4.27 -5.59
N ILE A 39 9.93 -4.08 -6.76
CA ILE A 39 10.62 -5.14 -7.52
C ILE A 39 12.06 -4.74 -7.77
N ASP A 40 12.93 -5.73 -7.81
CA ASP A 40 14.31 -5.53 -8.24
C ASP A 40 14.33 -5.13 -9.71
N ALA A 41 15.23 -4.20 -10.08
CA ALA A 41 15.38 -3.78 -11.46
C ALA A 41 15.88 -4.97 -12.30
N ALA A 42 15.25 -5.18 -13.47
CA ALA A 42 15.54 -6.31 -14.35
C ALA A 42 16.91 -6.22 -15.04
N GLU A 43 17.57 -5.06 -15.03
CA GLU A 43 18.87 -4.85 -15.67
C GLU A 43 20.01 -5.34 -14.76
N PRO A 44 20.83 -6.32 -15.21
CA PRO A 44 22.01 -6.73 -14.48
C PRO A 44 22.99 -5.55 -14.34
N GLY A 45 23.22 -5.10 -13.11
CA GLY A 45 24.14 -4.00 -12.79
C GLY A 45 23.49 -2.65 -12.47
N ALA A 46 22.19 -2.48 -12.69
CA ALA A 46 21.44 -1.27 -12.32
C ALA A 46 20.94 -1.33 -10.88
N GLY A 47 21.64 -1.92 -9.94
CA GLY A 47 21.33 -2.14 -8.52
C GLY A 47 20.28 -1.24 -7.88
N GLY A 48 19.03 -1.31 -8.32
CA GLY A 48 17.95 -0.47 -7.84
C GLY A 48 16.64 -1.23 -7.72
N GLN A 49 15.82 -0.80 -6.79
CA GLN A 49 14.44 -1.27 -6.67
C GLN A 49 13.49 -0.27 -7.31
N ARG A 50 12.50 -0.76 -8.04
CA ARG A 50 11.45 0.07 -8.61
C ARG A 50 10.15 -0.08 -7.81
N LEU A 51 9.58 1.04 -7.42
CA LEU A 51 8.25 1.08 -6.82
C LEU A 51 7.23 0.57 -7.84
N LEU A 52 6.47 -0.42 -7.43
CA LEU A 52 5.49 -1.10 -8.26
C LEU A 52 4.08 -0.59 -7.97
N ALA A 53 3.73 -0.45 -6.68
CA ALA A 53 2.42 0.02 -6.23
C ALA A 53 2.47 0.52 -4.79
N GLU A 54 1.53 1.38 -4.45
CA GLU A 54 1.13 1.66 -3.07
C GLU A 54 -0.10 0.84 -2.71
N ILE A 55 -0.15 0.37 -1.45
CA ILE A 55 -1.17 -0.53 -0.93
C ILE A 55 -1.82 0.15 0.27
N GLY A 56 -3.14 0.27 0.20
CA GLY A 56 -3.99 0.87 1.22
C GLY A 56 -4.79 -0.16 2.04
N PRO A 57 -5.45 0.28 3.13
CA PRO A 57 -6.33 -0.57 3.90
C PRO A 57 -7.41 -1.25 3.04
N GLY A 58 -7.69 -2.52 3.33
CA GLY A 58 -8.60 -3.37 2.55
C GLY A 58 -7.96 -4.10 1.38
N GLU A 59 -6.71 -3.82 1.06
CA GLU A 59 -5.98 -4.51 -0.01
C GLU A 59 -5.18 -5.71 0.53
N ILE A 60 -4.97 -6.70 -0.34
CA ILE A 60 -4.28 -7.95 -0.04
C ILE A 60 -2.92 -7.96 -0.72
N VAL A 61 -1.92 -8.52 -0.04
CA VAL A 61 -0.57 -8.75 -0.57
C VAL A 61 -0.11 -10.19 -0.29
N GLY A 62 0.78 -10.69 -1.15
CA GLY A 62 1.32 -12.05 -1.04
C GLY A 62 0.37 -13.14 -1.54
N GLU A 63 -0.75 -12.76 -2.13
CA GLU A 63 -1.78 -13.64 -2.66
C GLU A 63 -1.33 -14.45 -3.88
N ILE A 64 -0.36 -13.96 -4.64
CA ILE A 64 0.13 -14.61 -5.87
C ILE A 64 0.70 -15.99 -5.53
N VAL A 65 1.48 -16.09 -4.46
CA VAL A 65 2.05 -17.36 -4.01
C VAL A 65 0.96 -18.36 -3.60
N MET A 66 -0.12 -17.87 -2.98
CA MET A 66 -1.24 -18.73 -2.58
C MET A 66 -2.01 -19.30 -3.78
N LEU A 67 -2.06 -18.56 -4.88
CA LEU A 67 -2.81 -18.96 -6.08
C LEU A 67 -1.95 -19.73 -7.09
N ALA A 68 -0.68 -19.35 -7.25
CA ALA A 68 0.20 -19.86 -8.29
C ALA A 68 1.37 -20.70 -7.74
N GLY A 69 1.58 -20.70 -6.43
CA GLY A 69 2.78 -21.28 -5.82
C GLY A 69 4.05 -20.46 -6.09
N GLY A 70 5.19 -20.97 -5.63
CA GLY A 70 6.49 -20.39 -5.90
C GLY A 70 6.94 -19.35 -4.87
N GLN A 71 7.75 -18.39 -5.30
CA GLN A 71 8.36 -17.37 -4.47
C GLN A 71 7.59 -16.05 -4.52
N ARG A 72 7.84 -15.15 -3.55
CA ARG A 72 7.30 -13.79 -3.54
C ARG A 72 7.68 -13.03 -4.80
N SER A 73 6.70 -12.57 -5.55
CA SER A 73 6.88 -11.86 -6.82
C SER A 73 7.36 -10.41 -6.65
N ALA A 74 7.28 -9.86 -5.44
CA ALA A 74 7.69 -8.51 -5.11
C ALA A 74 8.05 -8.43 -3.62
N SER A 75 8.84 -7.43 -3.24
CA SER A 75 9.12 -7.05 -1.86
C SER A 75 8.02 -6.12 -1.34
N ILE A 76 7.56 -6.30 -0.11
CA ILE A 76 6.58 -5.43 0.54
C ILE A 76 7.20 -4.74 1.74
N ARG A 77 7.11 -3.40 1.77
CA ARG A 77 7.63 -2.55 2.84
C ARG A 77 6.51 -1.71 3.45
N ALA A 78 6.52 -1.56 4.77
CA ALA A 78 5.64 -0.64 5.46
C ALA A 78 6.16 0.81 5.31
N VAL A 79 5.31 1.73 4.87
CA VAL A 79 5.61 3.17 4.80
C VAL A 79 5.46 3.81 6.18
N ARG A 80 4.53 3.30 6.97
CA ARG A 80 4.24 3.70 8.35
C ARG A 80 3.78 2.48 9.14
N ASP A 81 3.67 2.61 10.45
CA ASP A 81 3.17 1.54 11.30
C ASP A 81 1.85 1.01 10.76
N SER A 82 1.83 -0.29 10.53
CA SER A 82 0.77 -0.98 9.83
C SER A 82 0.32 -2.21 10.62
N LEU A 83 -0.98 -2.47 10.59
CA LEU A 83 -1.59 -3.68 11.12
C LEU A 83 -2.11 -4.51 9.97
N LEU A 84 -1.68 -5.75 9.91
CA LEU A 84 -2.08 -6.71 8.89
C LEU A 84 -2.80 -7.91 9.56
N LEU A 85 -3.59 -8.58 8.76
CA LEU A 85 -4.20 -9.85 9.12
C LEU A 85 -3.57 -10.92 8.22
N ARG A 86 -2.79 -11.83 8.83
CA ARG A 86 -2.12 -12.94 8.15
C ARG A 86 -3.09 -14.10 8.00
N MET A 87 -3.12 -14.72 6.84
CA MET A 87 -3.79 -15.98 6.56
C MET A 87 -2.78 -16.95 5.96
N ASP A 88 -2.57 -18.07 6.60
CA ASP A 88 -1.68 -19.13 6.09
C ASP A 88 -2.31 -19.91 4.92
N ALA A 89 -1.50 -20.72 4.27
CA ALA A 89 -1.93 -21.51 3.11
C ALA A 89 -3.06 -22.51 3.45
N ALA A 90 -3.03 -23.12 4.62
CA ALA A 90 -4.05 -24.08 5.03
C ALA A 90 -5.42 -23.41 5.23
N ALA A 91 -5.42 -22.25 5.91
CA ALA A 91 -6.64 -21.44 6.09
C ALA A 91 -7.16 -20.91 4.75
N PHE A 92 -6.26 -20.48 3.84
CA PHE A 92 -6.61 -20.03 2.50
C PHE A 92 -7.28 -21.15 1.68
N ASP A 93 -6.71 -22.36 1.68
CA ASP A 93 -7.27 -23.53 1.00
C ASP A 93 -8.62 -23.92 1.58
N GLN A 94 -8.75 -23.91 2.90
CA GLN A 94 -10.03 -24.20 3.56
C GLN A 94 -11.09 -23.17 3.18
N LEU A 95 -10.72 -21.89 3.17
CA LEU A 95 -11.60 -20.81 2.77
C LEU A 95 -12.02 -20.93 1.31
N GLY A 96 -11.08 -21.28 0.43
CA GLY A 96 -11.33 -21.50 -1.00
C GLY A 96 -12.34 -22.62 -1.27
N ARG A 97 -12.27 -23.71 -0.48
CA ARG A 97 -13.25 -24.79 -0.56
C ARG A 97 -14.65 -24.39 -0.07
N GLN A 98 -14.72 -23.57 0.97
CA GLN A 98 -15.98 -23.11 1.57
C GLN A 98 -16.63 -21.93 0.83
N ARG A 99 -15.82 -21.08 0.23
CA ARG A 99 -16.21 -19.79 -0.38
C ARG A 99 -15.47 -19.53 -1.70
N PRO A 100 -15.75 -20.28 -2.77
CA PRO A 100 -15.07 -20.11 -4.05
C PRO A 100 -15.17 -18.70 -4.64
N GLU A 101 -16.22 -17.95 -4.27
CA GLU A 101 -16.41 -16.55 -4.67
C GLU A 101 -15.31 -15.62 -4.16
N LEU A 102 -14.72 -15.91 -3.00
CA LEU A 102 -13.61 -15.12 -2.46
C LEU A 102 -12.33 -15.29 -3.30
N ILE A 103 -12.05 -16.50 -3.73
CA ILE A 103 -10.91 -16.77 -4.62
C ILE A 103 -11.07 -15.99 -5.93
N ARG A 104 -12.28 -15.96 -6.50
CA ARG A 104 -12.56 -15.16 -7.70
C ARG A 104 -12.38 -13.67 -7.47
N HIS A 105 -12.77 -13.18 -6.30
CA HIS A 105 -12.59 -11.77 -5.93
C HIS A 105 -11.10 -11.40 -5.81
N ILE A 106 -10.30 -12.24 -5.15
CA ILE A 106 -8.84 -12.05 -5.01
C ILE A 106 -8.17 -12.09 -6.39
N ALA A 107 -8.49 -13.08 -7.22
CA ALA A 107 -7.97 -13.19 -8.58
C ALA A 107 -8.38 -12.00 -9.46
N GLY A 108 -9.62 -11.51 -9.32
CA GLY A 108 -10.10 -10.30 -9.97
C GLY A 108 -9.32 -9.05 -9.60
N GLY A 109 -8.95 -8.89 -8.33
CA GLY A 109 -8.10 -7.81 -7.85
C GLY A 109 -6.69 -7.84 -8.45
N ILE A 110 -6.10 -9.03 -8.60
CA ILE A 110 -4.80 -9.22 -9.28
C ILE A 110 -4.92 -8.84 -10.76
N ALA A 111 -5.96 -9.33 -11.44
CA ALA A 111 -6.18 -9.03 -12.85
C ALA A 111 -6.43 -7.54 -13.11
N ALA A 112 -7.10 -6.84 -12.19
CA ALA A 112 -7.28 -5.39 -12.24
C ALA A 112 -5.93 -4.66 -12.12
N ARG A 113 -5.14 -5.00 -11.11
CA ARG A 113 -3.79 -4.44 -10.92
C ARG A 113 -2.86 -4.69 -12.10
N LEU A 114 -2.97 -5.85 -12.75
CA LEU A 114 -2.18 -6.16 -13.95
C LEU A 114 -2.61 -5.30 -15.14
N ARG A 115 -3.92 -5.12 -15.36
CA ARG A 115 -4.44 -4.25 -16.42
C ARG A 115 -4.02 -2.80 -16.24
N ASP A 116 -4.08 -2.28 -15.02
CA ASP A 116 -3.68 -0.90 -14.74
C ASP A 116 -2.19 -0.65 -15.06
N ARG A 117 -1.35 -1.70 -14.96
CA ARG A 117 0.08 -1.64 -15.33
C ARG A 117 0.33 -1.71 -16.82
N THR A 118 -0.52 -2.41 -17.58
CA THR A 118 -0.38 -2.54 -19.04
C THR A 118 -1.03 -1.39 -19.79
N SER A 119 -1.88 -0.59 -19.14
CA SER A 119 -2.67 0.47 -19.77
C SER A 119 -1.99 1.85 -19.79
N GLY A 120 -0.71 1.97 -19.47
CA GLY A 120 0.03 3.23 -19.58
C GLY A 120 1.00 3.50 -18.41
N PRO A 121 1.75 4.62 -18.44
CA PRO A 121 2.59 4.99 -17.31
C PRO A 121 1.74 5.02 -16.06
N ALA A 122 2.28 4.47 -14.94
CA ALA A 122 1.62 4.52 -13.64
C ALA A 122 1.09 5.95 -13.44
N PRO A 123 -0.19 6.13 -13.06
CA PRO A 123 -0.71 7.47 -12.87
C PRO A 123 0.23 8.18 -11.92
N ALA A 124 0.82 9.27 -12.38
CA ALA A 124 1.66 10.13 -11.58
C ALA A 124 0.95 10.34 -10.25
N GLY A 125 1.56 9.97 -9.16
CA GLY A 125 1.05 9.75 -7.83
C GLY A 125 -0.36 10.26 -7.58
N ARG A 126 -1.16 9.52 -6.78
CA ARG A 126 -2.51 9.98 -6.39
C ARG A 126 -2.43 11.47 -6.06
N PRO A 127 -3.29 12.31 -6.65
CA PRO A 127 -3.21 13.74 -6.41
C PRO A 127 -3.20 13.98 -4.89
N VAL A 128 -2.22 14.74 -4.42
CA VAL A 128 -2.13 15.13 -3.02
C VAL A 128 -3.43 15.86 -2.69
N ARG A 129 -4.27 15.26 -1.84
CA ARG A 129 -5.57 15.84 -1.48
C ARG A 129 -5.49 16.71 -0.24
N THR A 130 -4.49 16.46 0.60
CA THR A 130 -4.33 17.16 1.88
C THR A 130 -2.86 17.38 2.16
N ILE A 131 -2.50 18.61 2.44
CA ILE A 131 -1.17 19.01 2.91
C ILE A 131 -1.35 19.56 4.31
N ALA A 132 -0.61 19.01 5.28
CA ALA A 132 -0.55 19.54 6.64
C ALA A 132 0.73 20.33 6.82
N LEU A 133 0.62 21.60 7.21
CA LEU A 133 1.74 22.44 7.61
C LEU A 133 1.86 22.42 9.13
N VAL A 134 2.96 21.89 9.63
CA VAL A 134 3.26 21.83 11.07
C VAL A 134 4.44 22.76 11.32
N PRO A 135 4.23 23.92 11.99
CA PRO A 135 5.33 24.82 12.32
C PRO A 135 6.22 24.19 13.40
N LEU A 136 7.52 24.19 13.18
CA LEU A 136 8.51 23.74 14.17
C LEU A 136 8.96 24.89 15.09
N ASP A 137 8.96 26.11 14.56
CA ASP A 137 9.52 27.31 15.24
C ASP A 137 8.44 28.35 15.63
N GLY A 138 7.17 27.92 15.74
CA GLY A 138 6.04 28.78 16.11
C GLY A 138 5.03 29.02 14.97
N PRO A 139 3.82 29.51 15.29
CA PRO A 139 2.71 29.60 14.35
C PRO A 139 2.94 30.56 13.18
N ALA A 140 3.76 31.61 13.35
CA ALA A 140 4.00 32.65 12.34
C ALA A 140 4.58 32.10 11.03
N SER A 141 5.39 31.05 11.08
CA SER A 141 6.01 30.46 9.89
C SER A 141 4.99 29.73 9.00
N ALA A 142 4.04 29.02 9.61
CA ALA A 142 2.97 28.34 8.87
C ALA A 142 1.94 29.35 8.31
N GLU A 143 1.60 30.38 9.06
CA GLU A 143 0.68 31.45 8.62
C GLU A 143 1.23 32.23 7.42
N ALA A 144 2.54 32.46 7.37
CA ALA A 144 3.19 33.14 6.24
C ALA A 144 3.32 32.24 4.99
N LEU A 145 3.49 30.92 5.18
CA LEU A 145 3.69 29.95 4.09
C LEU A 145 2.38 29.52 3.44
N ALA A 146 1.31 29.38 4.23
CA ALA A 146 0.04 28.82 3.77
C ALA A 146 -0.60 29.56 2.58
N PRO A 147 -0.68 30.92 2.55
CA PRO A 147 -1.19 31.63 1.38
C PRO A 147 -0.35 31.41 0.12
N ARG A 148 0.99 31.43 0.25
CA ARG A 148 1.91 31.21 -0.87
C ARG A 148 1.78 29.79 -1.46
N LEU A 149 1.53 28.80 -0.62
CA LEU A 149 1.27 27.43 -1.04
C LEU A 149 -0.08 27.31 -1.76
N LEU A 150 -1.12 28.00 -1.26
CA LEU A 150 -2.41 28.08 -1.93
C LEU A 150 -2.30 28.66 -3.34
N ASP A 151 -1.59 29.79 -3.47
CA ASP A 151 -1.38 30.44 -4.76
C ASP A 151 -0.62 29.53 -5.74
N ALA A 152 0.39 28.81 -5.25
CA ALA A 152 1.17 27.86 -6.06
C ALA A 152 0.35 26.62 -6.50
N LEU A 153 -0.64 26.21 -5.72
CA LEU A 153 -1.49 25.04 -6.00
C LEU A 153 -2.78 25.38 -6.76
N ALA A 154 -3.17 26.66 -6.80
CA ALA A 154 -4.38 27.12 -7.47
C ALA A 154 -4.51 26.68 -8.95
N PRO A 155 -3.43 26.61 -9.75
CA PRO A 155 -3.49 26.10 -11.13
C PRO A 155 -3.83 24.60 -11.22
N GLU A 156 -3.56 23.82 -10.17
CA GLU A 156 -3.79 22.37 -10.14
C GLU A 156 -5.24 22.00 -9.77
N GLY A 157 -6.02 22.97 -9.26
CA GLY A 157 -7.43 22.77 -8.89
C GLY A 157 -7.87 23.60 -7.68
N PRO A 158 -9.14 23.47 -7.29
CA PRO A 158 -9.69 24.20 -6.15
C PRO A 158 -9.03 23.76 -4.84
N CYS A 159 -8.49 24.74 -4.08
CA CYS A 159 -7.83 24.53 -2.81
C CYS A 159 -8.64 25.15 -1.66
N LEU A 160 -8.65 24.48 -0.50
CA LEU A 160 -9.28 24.98 0.73
C LEU A 160 -8.22 25.01 1.84
N LEU A 161 -8.04 26.17 2.48
CA LEU A 161 -7.24 26.30 3.69
C LEU A 161 -8.10 26.10 4.92
N LEU A 162 -7.73 25.14 5.75
CA LEU A 162 -8.32 24.95 7.08
C LEU A 162 -7.25 25.35 8.12
N THR A 163 -7.55 26.36 8.90
CA THR A 163 -6.74 26.77 10.06
C THR A 163 -7.42 26.33 11.34
N ALA A 164 -6.66 25.72 12.26
CA ALA A 164 -7.15 25.50 13.62
C ALA A 164 -7.28 26.86 14.30
N GLY A 165 -8.50 27.32 14.50
CA GLY A 165 -8.74 28.49 15.34
C GLY A 165 -8.22 28.23 16.75
N ARG A 166 -7.62 29.24 17.37
CA ARG A 166 -7.32 29.17 18.82
C ARG A 166 -8.64 28.92 19.57
N MET A 167 -8.75 27.77 20.26
CA MET A 167 -9.69 27.63 21.35
C MET A 167 -9.23 28.49 22.53
#